data_3bf22067ac26786142b28373fe1f1668
#
_entry.id   3bf22067ac26786142b28373fe1f1668
#
_cell.length_a   1.000
_cell.length_b   1.000
_cell.length_c   1.000
_cell.angle_alpha   90.00
_cell.angle_beta   90.00
_cell.angle_gamma   90.00
#
_symmetry.space_group_name_H-M   'P 1'
#
loop_
_entity.id
_entity.type
_entity.pdbx_description
1 polymer ?
#
loop_
_entity_poly.entity_id
_entity_poly.type
_entity_poly.pdbx_seq_one_letter_code
_entity_poly.pdbx_strand_id
1 'polypeptide(L)'
;VGQVFRTRMGEISVHARQVILLSKSLQPLPEKFHGLTDTDTRYRQRYVDLIMNPEVKDTFIKRSQIIKEIRNFLDGRDFMEVETPMLVSNAGGAAARPFESHYNALDEDVKLRISLELYLKRLIVGGMERVYEIGRVFRNEGVDTRHNPEFTLMELYQAYTDYNGMMELTESMFRYLAEKVCGSTRITYQGTEIDLGKPFCRLTMIDAIREKTGIDFDQVKTLEEARKLADEHHIVYEPHHKRGDIINLFFEENCEESLIQPTFIMDHPVEISPLTKKSPKDPSKVERFELYIYGREMCNAYSELNDPIDQRERFAEQDALAAAGDEEANHTDEDFLNAMEIGMPPTGGIGYGIDRLVMLLTDSPAIRDVLLFPTMKSLNDVNKKNDVNAEVIDFSKVKVEPLFEEMVDFDTFSKSDFRAVKIKNCVAVPKSKKLLQFTLDDGSGTDRTIL
;
A
#
# COMPACT_ATOMS: atom_id res chain seq x y z
N VAL A 1 19.25 -25.25 -30.76
CA VAL A 1 19.31 -26.71 -30.52
C VAL A 1 20.76 -27.12 -30.32
N GLY A 2 21.06 -27.95 -29.32
CA GLY A 2 22.44 -28.35 -29.04
C GLY A 2 22.50 -29.47 -27.97
N GLN A 3 23.72 -29.75 -27.53
CA GLN A 3 24.01 -30.78 -26.53
C GLN A 3 24.44 -30.11 -25.23
N VAL A 4 23.79 -30.46 -24.10
CA VAL A 4 24.13 -29.98 -22.79
C VAL A 4 25.38 -30.66 -22.26
N PHE A 5 26.30 -29.89 -21.67
CA PHE A 5 27.51 -30.40 -21.04
C PHE A 5 27.89 -29.51 -19.83
N ARG A 6 28.77 -30.00 -18.96
CA ARG A 6 29.40 -29.21 -17.92
C ARG A 6 30.79 -28.78 -18.34
N THR A 7 31.08 -27.48 -18.18
CA THR A 7 32.43 -26.95 -18.37
C THR A 7 33.38 -27.47 -17.26
N ARG A 8 34.69 -27.27 -17.45
CA ARG A 8 35.72 -27.59 -16.45
C ARG A 8 35.50 -26.82 -15.13
N MET A 9 34.84 -25.65 -15.19
CA MET A 9 34.47 -24.80 -14.02
C MET A 9 33.14 -25.22 -13.39
N GLY A 10 32.49 -26.28 -13.88
CA GLY A 10 31.22 -26.80 -13.35
C GLY A 10 29.96 -26.15 -13.92
N GLU A 11 30.07 -25.18 -14.81
CA GLU A 11 28.92 -24.50 -15.41
C GLU A 11 28.16 -25.41 -16.37
N ILE A 12 26.84 -25.35 -16.36
CA ILE A 12 25.98 -26.02 -17.32
C ILE A 12 25.94 -25.16 -18.58
N SER A 13 26.43 -25.72 -19.69
CA SER A 13 26.54 -25.05 -20.96
C SER A 13 25.93 -25.89 -22.09
N VAL A 14 25.59 -25.24 -23.21
CA VAL A 14 25.03 -25.91 -24.38
C VAL A 14 26.01 -25.76 -25.57
N HIS A 15 26.53 -26.89 -26.06
CA HIS A 15 27.24 -26.91 -27.36
C HIS A 15 26.21 -26.75 -28.46
N ALA A 16 26.05 -25.52 -28.96
CA ALA A 16 25.01 -25.19 -29.92
C ALA A 16 25.33 -25.74 -31.32
N ARG A 17 24.41 -26.51 -31.89
CA ARG A 17 24.46 -26.96 -33.32
C ARG A 17 23.65 -26.02 -34.20
N GLN A 18 22.62 -25.39 -33.63
CA GLN A 18 21.76 -24.43 -34.31
C GLN A 18 21.33 -23.36 -33.31
N VAL A 19 21.39 -22.09 -33.71
CA VAL A 19 20.91 -20.93 -32.97
C VAL A 19 19.84 -20.24 -33.80
N ILE A 20 18.66 -20.09 -33.24
CA ILE A 20 17.54 -19.36 -33.85
C ILE A 20 17.20 -18.19 -32.93
N LEU A 21 17.26 -16.99 -33.48
CA LEU A 21 16.84 -15.80 -32.77
C LEU A 21 15.29 -15.77 -32.68
N LEU A 22 14.75 -15.91 -31.49
CA LEU A 22 13.30 -15.93 -31.27
C LEU A 22 12.71 -14.53 -31.08
N SER A 23 13.51 -13.60 -30.52
CA SER A 23 13.11 -12.21 -30.32
C SER A 23 14.34 -11.30 -30.36
N LYS A 24 14.13 -10.04 -30.76
CA LYS A 24 15.19 -9.03 -30.73
C LYS A 24 15.24 -8.38 -29.34
N SER A 25 16.44 -8.28 -28.75
CA SER A 25 16.74 -7.49 -27.57
C SER A 25 17.52 -6.26 -28.00
N LEU A 26 16.87 -5.09 -28.01
CA LEU A 26 17.44 -3.87 -28.57
C LEU A 26 18.09 -2.97 -27.49
N GLN A 27 17.85 -3.27 -26.23
CA GLN A 27 18.43 -2.51 -25.12
C GLN A 27 19.34 -3.41 -24.28
N PRO A 28 20.54 -2.94 -23.91
CA PRO A 28 21.41 -3.67 -23.00
C PRO A 28 20.80 -3.70 -21.59
N LEU A 29 21.01 -4.80 -20.88
CA LEU A 29 20.71 -4.86 -19.46
C LEU A 29 21.77 -4.06 -18.67
N PRO A 30 21.43 -3.56 -17.46
CA PRO A 30 22.41 -3.01 -16.52
C PRO A 30 23.56 -3.99 -16.26
N GLU A 31 24.71 -3.48 -15.81
CA GLU A 31 25.88 -4.32 -15.54
C GLU A 31 25.58 -5.43 -14.51
N LYS A 32 25.93 -6.66 -14.85
CA LYS A 32 25.64 -7.87 -14.08
C LYS A 32 26.20 -7.87 -12.65
N PHE A 33 27.31 -7.15 -12.41
CA PHE A 33 28.03 -7.19 -11.13
C PHE A 33 27.45 -6.27 -10.06
N HIS A 34 26.72 -5.23 -10.44
CA HIS A 34 26.16 -4.24 -9.51
C HIS A 34 24.63 -4.35 -9.40
N GLY A 35 23.97 -5.16 -10.23
CA GLY A 35 22.52 -5.26 -10.27
C GLY A 35 21.84 -3.93 -10.67
N LEU A 36 20.54 -3.87 -10.50
CA LEU A 36 19.78 -2.64 -10.56
C LEU A 36 19.56 -2.13 -9.12
N THR A 37 20.39 -1.19 -8.66
CA THR A 37 20.38 -0.69 -7.27
C THR A 37 19.49 0.52 -7.06
N ASP A 38 19.24 1.32 -8.11
CA ASP A 38 18.37 2.47 -8.03
C ASP A 38 16.92 2.08 -7.81
N THR A 39 16.39 2.39 -6.63
CA THR A 39 15.07 1.96 -6.18
C THR A 39 13.94 2.51 -7.07
N ASP A 40 14.05 3.76 -7.54
CA ASP A 40 13.03 4.36 -8.41
C ASP A 40 12.96 3.62 -9.75
N THR A 41 14.09 3.34 -10.36
CA THR A 41 14.18 2.55 -11.60
C THR A 41 13.68 1.12 -11.40
N ARG A 42 13.97 0.48 -10.27
CA ARG A 42 13.47 -0.86 -9.93
C ARG A 42 11.94 -0.92 -9.94
N TYR A 43 11.27 0.07 -9.38
CA TYR A 43 9.81 0.13 -9.35
C TYR A 43 9.21 0.46 -10.71
N ARG A 44 9.83 1.36 -11.50
CA ARG A 44 9.34 1.76 -12.83
C ARG A 44 9.59 0.70 -13.89
N GLN A 45 10.72 0.00 -13.81
CA GLN A 45 11.14 -1.05 -14.74
C GLN A 45 11.19 -2.42 -14.05
N ARG A 46 10.08 -2.81 -13.42
CA ARG A 46 9.99 -4.06 -12.67
C ARG A 46 10.43 -5.29 -13.49
N TYR A 47 10.20 -5.29 -14.80
CA TYR A 47 10.66 -6.35 -15.68
C TYR A 47 12.19 -6.45 -15.75
N VAL A 48 12.92 -5.34 -15.65
CA VAL A 48 14.38 -5.33 -15.53
C VAL A 48 14.81 -5.76 -14.13
N ASP A 49 14.15 -5.25 -13.07
CA ASP A 49 14.39 -5.63 -11.69
C ASP A 49 14.27 -7.15 -11.47
N LEU A 50 13.22 -7.77 -12.02
CA LEU A 50 13.01 -9.23 -11.97
C LEU A 50 14.11 -10.05 -12.69
N ILE A 51 14.79 -9.46 -13.68
CA ILE A 51 15.92 -10.09 -14.37
C ILE A 51 17.20 -9.94 -13.58
N MET A 52 17.44 -8.74 -13.03
CA MET A 52 18.71 -8.38 -12.41
C MET A 52 18.80 -8.80 -10.94
N ASN A 53 17.67 -8.82 -10.22
CA ASN A 53 17.54 -9.11 -8.80
C ASN A 53 16.61 -10.32 -8.59
N PRO A 54 17.13 -11.57 -8.68
CA PRO A 54 16.29 -12.79 -8.61
C PRO A 54 15.45 -12.89 -7.34
N GLU A 55 15.94 -12.37 -6.20
CA GLU A 55 15.25 -12.35 -4.92
C GLU A 55 13.91 -11.59 -4.95
N VAL A 56 13.79 -10.59 -5.83
CA VAL A 56 12.53 -9.85 -6.02
C VAL A 56 11.42 -10.77 -6.52
N LYS A 57 11.76 -11.74 -7.36
CA LYS A 57 10.81 -12.75 -7.84
C LYS A 57 10.25 -13.60 -6.71
N ASP A 58 11.08 -13.93 -5.70
CA ASP A 58 10.66 -14.75 -4.55
C ASP A 58 9.60 -14.03 -3.71
N THR A 59 9.69 -12.70 -3.57
CA THR A 59 8.65 -11.89 -2.91
C THR A 59 7.30 -12.07 -3.59
N PHE A 60 7.23 -12.01 -4.92
CA PHE A 60 5.97 -12.17 -5.66
C PHE A 60 5.45 -13.61 -5.70
N ILE A 61 6.35 -14.62 -5.67
CA ILE A 61 5.96 -16.02 -5.49
C ILE A 61 5.32 -16.20 -4.10
N LYS A 62 5.96 -15.68 -3.04
CA LYS A 62 5.40 -15.71 -1.68
C LYS A 62 4.07 -14.95 -1.58
N ARG A 63 3.95 -13.77 -2.21
CA ARG A 63 2.68 -13.05 -2.29
C ARG A 63 1.56 -13.92 -2.86
N SER A 64 1.82 -14.59 -3.97
CA SER A 64 0.85 -15.51 -4.58
C SER A 64 0.51 -16.68 -3.67
N GLN A 65 1.51 -17.22 -2.96
CA GLN A 65 1.32 -18.30 -1.98
C GLN A 65 0.49 -17.81 -0.79
N ILE A 66 0.74 -16.63 -0.24
CA ILE A 66 -0.03 -16.05 0.87
C ILE A 66 -1.51 -15.95 0.51
N ILE A 67 -1.84 -15.39 -0.66
CA ILE A 67 -3.24 -15.27 -1.11
C ILE A 67 -3.88 -16.65 -1.28
N LYS A 68 -3.15 -17.62 -1.83
CA LYS A 68 -3.64 -19.00 -1.95
C LYS A 68 -3.91 -19.62 -0.58
N GLU A 69 -3.02 -19.45 0.38
CA GLU A 69 -3.19 -20.03 1.73
C GLU A 69 -4.29 -19.31 2.53
N ILE A 70 -4.55 -18.02 2.31
CA ILE A 70 -5.72 -17.33 2.85
C ILE A 70 -7.00 -18.01 2.36
N ARG A 71 -7.11 -18.27 1.04
CA ARG A 71 -8.26 -19.00 0.47
C ARG A 71 -8.41 -20.37 1.09
N ASN A 72 -7.34 -21.15 1.15
CA ASN A 72 -7.36 -22.49 1.77
C ASN A 72 -7.83 -22.44 3.23
N PHE A 73 -7.42 -21.44 3.99
CA PHE A 73 -7.78 -21.25 5.39
C PHE A 73 -9.28 -20.92 5.56
N LEU A 74 -9.80 -20.04 4.70
CA LEU A 74 -11.20 -19.60 4.75
C LEU A 74 -12.16 -20.65 4.18
N ASP A 75 -11.81 -21.29 3.05
CA ASP A 75 -12.58 -22.38 2.44
C ASP A 75 -12.72 -23.56 3.44
N GLY A 76 -11.65 -23.87 4.19
CA GLY A 76 -11.68 -24.87 5.25
C GLY A 76 -12.55 -24.52 6.47
N ARG A 77 -13.16 -23.32 6.48
CA ARG A 77 -14.07 -22.79 7.50
C ARG A 77 -15.44 -22.42 6.94
N ASP A 78 -15.76 -22.93 5.76
CA ASP A 78 -17.03 -22.73 5.05
C ASP A 78 -17.32 -21.25 4.69
N PHE A 79 -16.28 -20.44 4.50
CA PHE A 79 -16.45 -19.12 3.92
C PHE A 79 -16.57 -19.23 2.41
N MET A 80 -17.47 -18.44 1.82
CA MET A 80 -17.65 -18.33 0.37
C MET A 80 -16.93 -17.09 -0.16
N GLU A 81 -16.03 -17.26 -1.14
CA GLU A 81 -15.47 -16.14 -1.89
C GLU A 81 -16.52 -15.57 -2.84
N VAL A 82 -16.70 -14.25 -2.81
CA VAL A 82 -17.67 -13.56 -3.65
C VAL A 82 -16.99 -12.38 -4.35
N GLU A 83 -17.64 -11.84 -5.38
CA GLU A 83 -17.21 -10.62 -6.08
C GLU A 83 -18.33 -9.58 -6.02
N THR A 84 -18.00 -8.36 -5.67
CA THR A 84 -18.93 -7.23 -5.61
C THR A 84 -18.48 -6.09 -6.53
N PRO A 85 -19.34 -5.12 -6.86
CA PRO A 85 -19.01 -4.07 -7.83
C PRO A 85 -17.82 -3.21 -7.42
N MET A 86 -16.91 -2.94 -8.39
CA MET A 86 -15.84 -1.94 -8.23
C MET A 86 -16.33 -0.52 -8.56
N LEU A 87 -17.29 -0.39 -9.49
CA LEU A 87 -17.96 0.86 -9.80
C LEU A 87 -19.24 0.94 -8.97
N VAL A 88 -19.35 1.97 -8.14
CA VAL A 88 -20.43 2.14 -7.20
C VAL A 88 -21.03 3.54 -7.31
N SER A 89 -22.30 3.68 -7.01
CA SER A 89 -22.96 5.01 -6.93
C SER A 89 -22.57 5.72 -5.63
N ASN A 90 -22.43 4.98 -4.53
CA ASN A 90 -22.01 5.48 -3.24
C ASN A 90 -20.77 4.71 -2.75
N ALA A 91 -19.67 5.42 -2.48
CA ALA A 91 -18.46 4.85 -1.89
C ALA A 91 -18.52 5.05 -0.38
N GLY A 92 -18.78 3.97 0.36
CA GLY A 92 -18.85 3.95 1.83
C GLY A 92 -18.08 2.77 2.41
N GLY A 93 -18.08 2.65 3.74
CA GLY A 93 -17.41 1.57 4.46
C GLY A 93 -15.97 1.91 4.91
N ALA A 94 -15.49 3.12 4.62
CA ALA A 94 -14.20 3.62 5.11
C ALA A 94 -14.22 5.15 5.17
N ALA A 95 -13.34 5.74 5.95
CA ALA A 95 -13.01 7.16 5.87
C ALA A 95 -11.93 7.34 4.81
N ALA A 96 -12.31 7.70 3.58
CA ALA A 96 -11.39 7.87 2.47
C ALA A 96 -12.04 8.62 1.30
N ARG A 97 -11.25 9.39 0.58
CA ARG A 97 -11.72 10.09 -0.61
C ARG A 97 -11.76 9.13 -1.81
N PRO A 98 -12.91 9.01 -2.53
CA PRO A 98 -13.02 8.13 -3.70
C PRO A 98 -12.41 8.77 -4.96
N PHE A 99 -12.04 7.93 -5.94
CA PHE A 99 -11.89 8.36 -7.33
C PHE A 99 -13.26 8.41 -8.00
N GLU A 100 -13.51 9.45 -8.77
CA GLU A 100 -14.77 9.69 -9.48
C GLU A 100 -14.59 9.50 -10.99
N SER A 101 -15.62 9.00 -11.66
CA SER A 101 -15.68 8.79 -13.09
C SER A 101 -17.10 8.98 -13.60
N HIS A 102 -17.28 9.01 -14.92
CA HIS A 102 -18.58 9.15 -15.56
C HIS A 102 -18.89 7.91 -16.42
N TYR A 103 -20.08 7.31 -16.23
CA TYR A 103 -20.56 6.19 -17.03
C TYR A 103 -21.39 6.69 -18.21
N ASN A 104 -20.75 6.86 -19.35
CA ASN A 104 -21.34 7.49 -20.55
C ASN A 104 -22.65 6.84 -21.03
N ALA A 105 -22.80 5.51 -20.88
CA ALA A 105 -23.98 4.81 -21.39
C ALA A 105 -25.26 5.10 -20.59
N LEU A 106 -25.12 5.42 -19.29
CA LEU A 106 -26.23 5.76 -18.40
C LEU A 106 -26.31 7.27 -18.11
N ASP A 107 -25.30 8.05 -18.53
CA ASP A 107 -25.16 9.46 -18.21
C ASP A 107 -25.16 9.71 -16.68
N GLU A 108 -24.43 8.87 -15.95
CA GLU A 108 -24.37 8.87 -14.49
C GLU A 108 -22.92 8.95 -13.98
N ASP A 109 -22.73 9.70 -12.89
CA ASP A 109 -21.46 9.74 -12.19
C ASP A 109 -21.33 8.49 -11.30
N VAL A 110 -20.15 7.87 -11.36
CA VAL A 110 -19.80 6.67 -10.61
C VAL A 110 -18.50 6.88 -9.86
N LYS A 111 -18.31 6.14 -8.77
CA LYS A 111 -17.11 6.17 -7.96
C LYS A 111 -16.42 4.82 -8.00
N LEU A 112 -15.11 4.79 -7.83
CA LEU A 112 -14.38 3.57 -7.53
C LEU A 112 -14.54 3.27 -6.03
N ARG A 113 -14.84 2.01 -5.68
CA ARG A 113 -15.05 1.58 -4.29
C ARG A 113 -13.82 1.84 -3.42
N ILE A 114 -14.04 2.28 -2.18
CA ILE A 114 -13.00 2.49 -1.16
C ILE A 114 -12.93 1.36 -0.13
N SER A 115 -13.94 0.49 -0.09
CA SER A 115 -14.14 -0.66 0.80
C SER A 115 -15.07 -1.69 0.13
N LEU A 116 -15.15 -2.87 0.68
CA LEU A 116 -16.03 -3.97 0.25
C LEU A 116 -17.27 -4.11 1.16
N GLU A 117 -17.27 -3.43 2.30
CA GLU A 117 -18.10 -3.60 3.47
C GLU A 117 -19.61 -3.63 3.18
N LEU A 118 -20.14 -2.55 2.59
CA LEU A 118 -21.60 -2.38 2.50
C LEU A 118 -22.27 -3.43 1.58
N TYR A 119 -21.56 -3.90 0.56
CA TYR A 119 -22.05 -4.97 -0.30
C TYR A 119 -22.00 -6.32 0.38
N LEU A 120 -20.92 -6.64 1.11
CA LEU A 120 -20.79 -7.91 1.82
C LEU A 120 -21.82 -8.03 2.95
N LYS A 121 -22.11 -6.94 3.67
CA LYS A 121 -23.18 -6.89 4.67
C LYS A 121 -24.57 -7.15 4.08
N ARG A 122 -24.86 -6.67 2.85
CA ARG A 122 -26.12 -6.99 2.15
C ARG A 122 -26.23 -8.47 1.83
N LEU A 123 -25.13 -9.18 1.55
CA LEU A 123 -25.11 -10.62 1.37
C LEU A 123 -25.43 -11.37 2.69
N ILE A 124 -24.94 -10.86 3.83
CA ILE A 124 -25.30 -11.37 5.16
C ILE A 124 -26.81 -11.24 5.41
N VAL A 125 -27.42 -10.09 5.08
CA VAL A 125 -28.88 -9.90 5.13
C VAL A 125 -29.58 -10.91 4.22
N GLY A 126 -29.00 -11.19 3.05
CA GLY A 126 -29.49 -12.19 2.10
C GLY A 126 -29.36 -13.66 2.54
N GLY A 127 -28.79 -13.91 3.74
CA GLY A 127 -28.64 -15.25 4.32
C GLY A 127 -27.35 -15.98 3.96
N MET A 128 -26.36 -15.30 3.36
CA MET A 128 -25.02 -15.85 3.14
C MET A 128 -24.20 -15.66 4.42
N GLU A 129 -24.21 -16.68 5.30
CA GLU A 129 -23.72 -16.55 6.68
C GLU A 129 -22.20 -16.30 6.80
N ARG A 130 -21.39 -16.69 5.80
CA ARG A 130 -19.94 -16.52 5.81
C ARG A 130 -19.47 -16.17 4.41
N VAL A 131 -19.06 -14.92 4.22
CA VAL A 131 -18.60 -14.42 2.92
C VAL A 131 -17.29 -13.69 3.07
N TYR A 132 -16.46 -13.73 2.03
CA TYR A 132 -15.28 -12.90 1.92
C TYR A 132 -15.03 -12.48 0.48
N GLU A 133 -14.33 -11.38 0.31
CA GLU A 133 -13.81 -10.93 -0.99
C GLU A 133 -12.37 -10.47 -0.84
N ILE A 134 -11.51 -10.90 -1.76
CA ILE A 134 -10.15 -10.36 -1.92
C ILE A 134 -10.15 -9.49 -3.16
N GLY A 135 -10.15 -8.17 -3.00
CA GLY A 135 -10.33 -7.25 -4.10
C GLY A 135 -9.46 -5.99 -4.05
N ARG A 136 -9.42 -5.29 -5.17
CA ARG A 136 -8.84 -3.95 -5.21
C ARG A 136 -9.82 -2.93 -4.68
N VAL A 137 -9.29 -2.02 -3.87
CA VAL A 137 -9.96 -0.80 -3.43
C VAL A 137 -9.11 0.40 -3.80
N PHE A 138 -9.75 1.57 -3.89
CA PHE A 138 -9.17 2.76 -4.49
C PHE A 138 -9.40 3.95 -3.56
N ARG A 139 -8.32 4.57 -3.08
CA ARG A 139 -8.38 5.76 -2.23
C ARG A 139 -7.57 6.89 -2.84
N ASN A 140 -8.21 8.01 -3.10
CA ASN A 140 -7.59 9.18 -3.73
C ASN A 140 -6.81 10.00 -2.70
N GLU A 141 -5.80 9.37 -2.15
CA GLU A 141 -4.93 9.89 -1.09
C GLU A 141 -3.48 10.03 -1.56
N GLY A 142 -2.60 10.41 -0.64
CA GLY A 142 -1.16 10.53 -0.91
C GLY A 142 -0.49 9.21 -1.25
N VAL A 143 0.67 9.28 -1.89
CA VAL A 143 1.52 8.12 -2.24
C VAL A 143 2.81 8.20 -1.46
N ASP A 144 3.05 7.22 -0.59
CA ASP A 144 4.27 7.12 0.23
C ASP A 144 4.82 5.68 0.28
N THR A 145 5.62 5.36 1.28
CA THR A 145 6.16 4.00 1.48
C THR A 145 5.15 3.02 2.09
N ARG A 146 4.05 3.52 2.65
CA ARG A 146 3.01 2.74 3.32
C ARG A 146 1.69 2.69 2.53
N HIS A 147 1.44 3.69 1.65
CA HIS A 147 0.18 3.89 0.94
C HIS A 147 0.37 3.91 -0.58
N ASN A 148 -0.56 3.26 -1.27
CA ASN A 148 -0.70 3.29 -2.73
C ASN A 148 -2.18 3.55 -3.04
N PRO A 149 -2.53 4.39 -4.04
CA PRO A 149 -3.91 4.79 -4.28
C PRO A 149 -4.84 3.64 -4.66
N GLU A 150 -4.30 2.53 -5.12
CA GLU A 150 -4.98 1.25 -5.28
C GLU A 150 -4.21 0.16 -4.53
N PHE A 151 -4.90 -0.65 -3.75
CA PHE A 151 -4.28 -1.71 -2.97
C PHE A 151 -5.23 -2.90 -2.82
N THR A 152 -4.70 -4.04 -2.36
CA THR A 152 -5.48 -5.25 -2.15
C THR A 152 -5.98 -5.29 -0.71
N LEU A 153 -7.30 -5.31 -0.56
CA LEU A 153 -8.00 -5.51 0.70
C LEU A 153 -8.69 -6.87 0.67
N MET A 154 -8.74 -7.55 1.79
CA MET A 154 -9.66 -8.65 2.02
C MET A 154 -10.63 -8.23 3.12
N GLU A 155 -11.91 -8.32 2.85
CA GLU A 155 -12.93 -8.21 3.88
C GLU A 155 -13.72 -9.50 3.99
N LEU A 156 -14.08 -9.87 5.20
CA LEU A 156 -14.93 -11.02 5.48
C LEU A 156 -15.95 -10.70 6.57
N TYR A 157 -17.10 -11.34 6.45
CA TYR A 157 -18.22 -11.18 7.37
C TYR A 157 -18.77 -12.54 7.74
N GLN A 158 -19.08 -12.72 9.03
CA GLN A 158 -19.64 -13.94 9.56
C GLN A 158 -20.83 -13.61 10.45
N ALA A 159 -21.99 -14.18 10.13
CA ALA A 159 -23.18 -14.10 10.97
C ALA A 159 -23.01 -14.91 12.26
N TYR A 160 -23.72 -14.50 13.31
CA TYR A 160 -23.77 -15.14 14.64
C TYR A 160 -22.43 -15.22 15.35
N THR A 161 -21.58 -14.22 15.13
CA THR A 161 -20.32 -14.00 15.84
C THR A 161 -20.18 -12.52 16.20
N ASP A 162 -19.12 -12.19 16.91
CA ASP A 162 -18.78 -10.83 17.36
C ASP A 162 -17.29 -10.53 17.13
N TYR A 163 -16.82 -9.37 17.59
CA TYR A 163 -15.43 -8.97 17.46
C TYR A 163 -14.45 -9.90 18.19
N ASN A 164 -14.88 -10.63 19.24
CA ASN A 164 -14.02 -11.63 19.90
C ASN A 164 -13.76 -12.82 18.97
N GLY A 165 -14.82 -13.32 18.28
CA GLY A 165 -14.68 -14.35 17.26
C GLY A 165 -13.77 -13.91 16.12
N MET A 166 -13.79 -12.62 15.73
CA MET A 166 -12.88 -12.06 14.74
C MET A 166 -11.41 -12.01 15.24
N MET A 167 -11.17 -11.72 16.54
CA MET A 167 -9.82 -11.82 17.11
C MET A 167 -9.28 -13.26 17.05
N GLU A 168 -10.08 -14.25 17.43
CA GLU A 168 -9.68 -15.66 17.36
C GLU A 168 -9.39 -16.14 15.94
N LEU A 169 -10.23 -15.74 14.97
CA LEU A 169 -10.02 -16.01 13.56
C LEU A 169 -8.70 -15.39 13.07
N THR A 170 -8.44 -14.15 13.45
CA THR A 170 -7.23 -13.41 13.07
C THR A 170 -5.96 -14.06 13.61
N GLU A 171 -5.92 -14.37 14.91
CA GLU A 171 -4.78 -15.08 15.50
C GLU A 171 -4.51 -16.41 14.81
N SER A 172 -5.58 -17.17 14.55
CA SER A 172 -5.49 -18.48 13.88
C SER A 172 -4.96 -18.35 12.46
N MET A 173 -5.42 -17.35 11.71
CA MET A 173 -5.01 -17.11 10.32
C MET A 173 -3.56 -16.65 10.23
N PHE A 174 -3.14 -15.70 11.07
CA PHE A 174 -1.76 -15.20 11.06
C PHE A 174 -0.75 -16.29 11.43
N ARG A 175 -1.07 -17.11 12.44
CA ARG A 175 -0.28 -18.28 12.82
C ARG A 175 -0.19 -19.29 11.67
N TYR A 176 -1.32 -19.64 11.07
CA TYR A 176 -1.36 -20.57 9.94
C TYR A 176 -0.53 -20.07 8.75
N LEU A 177 -0.65 -18.81 8.38
CA LEU A 177 0.08 -18.22 7.26
C LEU A 177 1.59 -18.20 7.53
N ALA A 178 2.01 -17.82 8.73
CA ALA A 178 3.43 -17.83 9.12
C ALA A 178 4.04 -19.23 9.02
N GLU A 179 3.33 -20.27 9.50
CA GLU A 179 3.77 -21.66 9.37
C GLU A 179 3.85 -22.12 7.91
N LYS A 180 2.83 -21.79 7.09
CA LYS A 180 2.75 -22.27 5.70
C LYS A 180 3.72 -21.55 4.76
N VAL A 181 3.97 -20.27 4.98
CA VAL A 181 4.76 -19.43 4.08
C VAL A 181 6.20 -19.25 4.56
N CYS A 182 6.39 -19.05 5.87
CA CYS A 182 7.70 -18.80 6.47
C CYS A 182 8.29 -20.06 7.12
N GLY A 183 7.50 -21.13 7.34
CA GLY A 183 7.93 -22.36 8.00
C GLY A 183 8.08 -22.23 9.52
N SER A 184 7.70 -21.09 10.11
CA SER A 184 7.79 -20.80 11.54
C SER A 184 6.79 -19.73 11.92
N THR A 185 6.22 -19.80 13.14
CA THR A 185 5.43 -18.71 13.72
C THR A 185 6.28 -17.56 14.24
N ARG A 186 7.59 -17.75 14.39
CA ARG A 186 8.54 -16.68 14.67
C ARG A 186 9.16 -16.22 13.38
N ILE A 187 8.91 -14.97 13.03
CA ILE A 187 9.43 -14.34 11.82
C ILE A 187 10.33 -13.17 12.20
N THR A 188 11.24 -12.81 11.30
CA THR A 188 12.03 -11.58 11.44
C THR A 188 11.50 -10.56 10.47
N TYR A 189 11.18 -9.37 10.96
CA TYR A 189 10.77 -8.23 10.15
C TYR A 189 11.65 -7.03 10.46
N GLN A 190 12.38 -6.53 9.47
CA GLN A 190 13.34 -5.42 9.60
C GLN A 190 14.30 -5.58 10.78
N GLY A 191 14.84 -6.80 10.94
CA GLY A 191 15.77 -7.15 12.00
C GLY A 191 15.15 -7.41 13.37
N THR A 192 13.83 -7.28 13.52
CA THR A 192 13.11 -7.51 14.78
C THR A 192 12.35 -8.83 14.73
N GLU A 193 12.50 -9.66 15.78
CA GLU A 193 11.72 -10.89 15.92
C GLU A 193 10.27 -10.57 16.29
N ILE A 194 9.32 -11.12 15.52
CA ILE A 194 7.88 -11.07 15.74
C ILE A 194 7.39 -12.50 16.01
N ASP A 195 6.73 -12.73 17.14
CA ASP A 195 6.23 -14.04 17.54
C ASP A 195 4.71 -14.14 17.34
N LEU A 196 4.30 -14.69 16.20
CA LEU A 196 2.90 -14.94 15.85
C LEU A 196 2.34 -16.23 16.48
N GLY A 197 3.17 -17.00 17.19
CA GLY A 197 2.78 -18.25 17.86
C GLY A 197 2.17 -18.05 19.25
N LYS A 198 2.47 -16.93 19.90
CA LYS A 198 1.89 -16.57 21.20
C LYS A 198 0.49 -15.98 21.05
N PRO A 199 -0.35 -16.01 22.10
CA PRO A 199 -1.56 -15.19 22.15
C PRO A 199 -1.21 -13.71 21.94
N PHE A 200 -1.98 -13.03 21.09
CA PHE A 200 -1.79 -11.61 20.83
C PHE A 200 -2.21 -10.80 22.06
N CYS A 201 -1.50 -9.71 22.33
CA CYS A 201 -1.85 -8.80 23.41
C CYS A 201 -3.22 -8.15 23.11
N ARG A 202 -4.03 -7.96 24.19
CA ARG A 202 -5.32 -7.26 24.11
C ARG A 202 -5.27 -6.06 25.03
N LEU A 203 -5.39 -4.87 24.47
CA LEU A 203 -5.27 -3.60 25.19
C LEU A 203 -6.35 -2.65 24.72
N THR A 204 -7.02 -1.95 25.62
CA THR A 204 -7.96 -0.91 25.21
C THR A 204 -7.19 0.33 24.73
N MET A 205 -7.78 1.10 23.81
CA MET A 205 -7.16 2.34 23.31
C MET A 205 -6.82 3.29 24.46
N ILE A 206 -7.73 3.46 25.43
CA ILE A 206 -7.50 4.33 26.59
C ILE A 206 -6.39 3.80 27.50
N ASP A 207 -6.32 2.48 27.72
CA ASP A 207 -5.23 1.89 28.50
C ASP A 207 -3.87 2.06 27.80
N ALA A 208 -3.82 1.91 26.48
CA ALA A 208 -2.62 2.15 25.70
C ALA A 208 -2.11 3.60 25.87
N ILE A 209 -3.01 4.57 25.74
CA ILE A 209 -2.68 5.99 25.95
C ILE A 209 -2.22 6.22 27.40
N ARG A 210 -2.94 5.66 28.38
CA ARG A 210 -2.60 5.82 29.80
C ARG A 210 -1.22 5.25 30.13
N GLU A 211 -0.88 4.09 29.59
CA GLU A 211 0.44 3.49 29.80
C GLU A 211 1.59 4.34 29.22
N LYS A 212 1.36 5.03 28.13
CA LYS A 212 2.38 5.84 27.43
C LYS A 212 2.49 7.26 27.95
N THR A 213 1.35 7.90 28.20
CA THR A 213 1.29 9.35 28.52
C THR A 213 0.96 9.65 29.98
N GLY A 214 0.43 8.67 30.72
CA GLY A 214 -0.13 8.86 32.06
C GLY A 214 -1.54 9.49 32.06
N ILE A 215 -2.11 9.81 30.88
CA ILE A 215 -3.43 10.42 30.75
C ILE A 215 -4.50 9.34 30.73
N ASP A 216 -5.49 9.46 31.60
CA ASP A 216 -6.66 8.59 31.63
C ASP A 216 -7.86 9.29 30.99
N PHE A 217 -8.14 9.00 29.73
CA PHE A 217 -9.28 9.58 29.01
C PHE A 217 -10.64 9.12 29.51
N ASP A 218 -10.72 8.09 30.38
CA ASP A 218 -11.94 7.76 31.08
C ASP A 218 -12.32 8.84 32.12
N GLN A 219 -11.39 9.70 32.52
CA GLN A 219 -11.62 10.84 33.38
C GLN A 219 -11.88 12.15 32.62
N VAL A 220 -11.55 12.22 31.34
CA VAL A 220 -11.74 13.39 30.47
C VAL A 220 -13.12 13.29 29.82
N LYS A 221 -14.10 14.06 30.33
CA LYS A 221 -15.51 13.88 29.94
C LYS A 221 -15.99 14.83 28.84
N THR A 222 -15.36 15.98 28.71
CA THR A 222 -15.79 17.02 27.77
C THR A 222 -14.80 17.19 26.61
N LEU A 223 -15.30 17.77 25.51
CA LEU A 223 -14.47 18.11 24.36
C LEU A 223 -13.45 19.20 24.74
N GLU A 224 -13.84 20.16 25.58
CA GLU A 224 -12.97 21.26 26.04
C GLU A 224 -11.79 20.72 26.85
N GLU A 225 -12.01 19.74 27.72
CA GLU A 225 -10.96 19.06 28.47
C GLU A 225 -10.00 18.31 27.53
N ALA A 226 -10.56 17.58 26.54
CA ALA A 226 -9.75 16.86 25.56
C ALA A 226 -8.90 17.80 24.69
N ARG A 227 -9.48 18.92 24.21
CA ARG A 227 -8.75 19.94 23.44
C ARG A 227 -7.65 20.60 24.26
N LYS A 228 -7.91 20.90 25.53
CA LYS A 228 -6.89 21.44 26.43
C LYS A 228 -5.70 20.50 26.56
N LEU A 229 -5.95 19.19 26.73
CA LEU A 229 -4.88 18.18 26.77
C LEU A 229 -4.13 18.10 25.44
N ALA A 230 -4.83 18.16 24.31
CA ALA A 230 -4.19 18.19 22.98
C ALA A 230 -3.27 19.39 22.83
N ASP A 231 -3.70 20.59 23.24
CA ASP A 231 -2.88 21.80 23.24
C ASP A 231 -1.63 21.65 24.15
N GLU A 232 -1.80 21.12 25.37
CA GLU A 232 -0.72 20.87 26.32
C GLU A 232 0.33 19.87 25.82
N HIS A 233 -0.12 18.89 24.99
CA HIS A 233 0.73 17.86 24.40
C HIS A 233 1.13 18.13 22.95
N HIS A 234 0.81 19.32 22.44
CA HIS A 234 1.13 19.76 21.06
C HIS A 234 0.54 18.87 19.95
N ILE A 235 -0.60 18.22 20.22
CA ILE A 235 -1.34 17.42 19.24
C ILE A 235 -2.21 18.34 18.42
N VAL A 236 -2.05 18.30 17.11
CA VAL A 236 -2.80 19.13 16.16
C VAL A 236 -4.16 18.49 15.89
N TYR A 237 -5.21 19.26 15.97
CA TYR A 237 -6.59 18.82 15.69
C TYR A 237 -7.35 19.86 14.86
N GLU A 238 -8.36 19.39 14.13
CA GLU A 238 -9.22 20.25 13.32
C GLU A 238 -10.44 20.76 14.13
N PRO A 239 -11.04 21.91 13.73
CA PRO A 239 -12.18 22.49 14.47
C PRO A 239 -13.41 21.58 14.56
N HIS A 240 -13.62 20.70 13.59
CA HIS A 240 -14.74 19.74 13.57
C HIS A 240 -14.51 18.49 14.42
N HIS A 241 -13.26 18.23 14.84
CA HIS A 241 -12.94 17.06 15.65
C HIS A 241 -13.72 17.03 16.97
N LYS A 242 -14.35 15.90 17.25
CA LYS A 242 -15.03 15.56 18.50
C LYS A 242 -14.04 15.00 19.52
N ARG A 243 -14.51 14.62 20.70
CA ARG A 243 -13.68 14.04 21.75
C ARG A 243 -13.01 12.72 21.30
N GLY A 244 -13.76 11.87 20.60
CA GLY A 244 -13.25 10.60 20.11
C GLY A 244 -12.10 10.76 19.11
N ASP A 245 -12.16 11.76 18.23
CA ASP A 245 -11.08 12.06 17.29
C ASP A 245 -9.80 12.46 18.04
N ILE A 246 -9.92 13.27 19.08
CA ILE A 246 -8.76 13.68 19.91
C ILE A 246 -8.15 12.48 20.62
N ILE A 247 -8.95 11.54 21.14
CA ILE A 247 -8.45 10.31 21.74
C ILE A 247 -7.65 9.51 20.70
N ASN A 248 -8.17 9.39 19.49
CA ASN A 248 -7.48 8.69 18.38
C ASN A 248 -6.15 9.36 18.03
N LEU A 249 -6.12 10.69 17.90
CA LEU A 249 -4.88 11.44 17.67
C LEU A 249 -3.83 11.20 18.77
N PHE A 250 -4.25 11.14 20.05
CA PHE A 250 -3.35 10.78 21.14
C PHE A 250 -2.78 9.38 21.00
N PHE A 251 -3.60 8.42 20.56
CA PHE A 251 -3.16 7.06 20.33
C PHE A 251 -2.16 6.99 19.16
N GLU A 252 -2.47 7.59 18.02
CA GLU A 252 -1.62 7.62 16.83
C GLU A 252 -0.24 8.22 17.14
N GLU A 253 -0.20 9.38 17.78
CA GLU A 253 1.04 10.11 18.07
C GLU A 253 1.93 9.44 19.15
N ASN A 254 1.32 8.76 20.13
CA ASN A 254 2.08 8.29 21.29
C ASN A 254 2.22 6.77 21.40
N CYS A 255 1.31 5.99 20.80
CA CYS A 255 1.21 4.56 21.05
C CYS A 255 1.57 3.72 19.85
N GLU A 256 1.07 4.05 18.64
CA GLU A 256 1.09 3.22 17.45
C GLU A 256 2.49 2.67 17.13
N GLU A 257 3.49 3.54 16.99
CA GLU A 257 4.86 3.14 16.64
C GLU A 257 5.53 2.20 17.65
N SER A 258 5.04 2.18 18.89
CA SER A 258 5.59 1.34 19.96
C SER A 258 5.02 -0.08 19.98
N LEU A 259 3.99 -0.38 19.21
CA LEU A 259 3.31 -1.67 19.15
C LEU A 259 4.06 -2.64 18.25
N ILE A 260 5.15 -3.21 18.75
CA ILE A 260 6.04 -4.08 17.97
C ILE A 260 5.49 -5.49 17.83
N GLN A 261 5.10 -6.13 18.96
CA GLN A 261 4.51 -7.47 18.96
C GLN A 261 3.01 -7.39 18.66
N PRO A 262 2.39 -8.47 18.15
CA PRO A 262 0.98 -8.47 17.79
C PRO A 262 0.09 -8.02 18.97
N THR A 263 -0.63 -6.91 18.77
CA THR A 263 -1.47 -6.29 19.80
C THR A 263 -2.80 -5.85 19.20
N PHE A 264 -3.88 -6.34 19.75
CA PHE A 264 -5.23 -5.83 19.48
C PHE A 264 -5.48 -4.59 20.33
N ILE A 265 -5.76 -3.46 19.68
CA ILE A 265 -6.25 -2.24 20.33
C ILE A 265 -7.77 -2.23 20.24
N MET A 266 -8.43 -2.23 21.39
CA MET A 266 -9.87 -2.44 21.50
C MET A 266 -10.58 -1.21 22.07
N ASP A 267 -11.92 -1.26 22.04
CA ASP A 267 -12.81 -0.29 22.68
C ASP A 267 -12.61 1.15 22.20
N HIS A 268 -12.62 1.31 20.87
CA HIS A 268 -12.50 2.61 20.22
C HIS A 268 -13.69 3.53 20.58
N PRO A 269 -13.50 4.87 20.50
CA PRO A 269 -14.60 5.82 20.66
C PRO A 269 -15.71 5.63 19.61
N VAL A 270 -16.96 5.87 20.03
CA VAL A 270 -18.12 5.75 19.15
C VAL A 270 -18.10 6.77 18.01
N GLU A 271 -17.55 7.96 18.26
CA GLU A 271 -17.50 9.09 17.32
C GLU A 271 -16.72 8.76 16.03
N ILE A 272 -15.70 7.91 16.13
CA ILE A 272 -14.84 7.50 14.99
C ILE A 272 -15.21 6.12 14.42
N SER A 273 -16.39 5.59 14.75
CA SER A 273 -16.77 4.21 14.40
C SER A 273 -18.23 4.13 13.96
N PRO A 274 -18.58 4.73 12.79
CA PRO A 274 -19.98 4.92 12.39
C PRO A 274 -20.74 3.64 12.01
N LEU A 275 -20.04 2.53 11.77
CA LEU A 275 -20.62 1.26 11.30
C LEU A 275 -20.55 0.15 12.37
N THR A 276 -20.11 0.49 13.58
CA THR A 276 -19.78 -0.46 14.63
C THR A 276 -20.82 -0.43 15.75
N LYS A 277 -21.11 -1.58 16.31
CA LYS A 277 -22.02 -1.75 17.44
C LYS A 277 -21.45 -1.14 18.72
N LYS A 278 -22.26 -0.35 19.44
CA LYS A 278 -21.91 0.20 20.76
C LYS A 278 -21.63 -0.93 21.76
N SER A 279 -20.63 -0.74 22.60
CA SER A 279 -20.38 -1.64 23.70
C SER A 279 -21.56 -1.60 24.70
N PRO A 280 -22.13 -2.77 25.09
CA PRO A 280 -23.20 -2.79 26.07
C PRO A 280 -22.78 -2.36 27.48
N LYS A 281 -21.46 -2.34 27.74
CA LYS A 281 -20.90 -1.93 29.05
C LYS A 281 -20.70 -0.42 29.13
N ASP A 282 -20.31 0.21 28.01
CA ASP A 282 -20.04 1.63 27.93
C ASP A 282 -20.42 2.13 26.51
N PRO A 283 -21.60 2.74 26.32
CA PRO A 283 -22.06 3.20 25.01
C PRO A 283 -21.23 4.33 24.37
N SER A 284 -20.28 4.92 25.08
CA SER A 284 -19.30 5.85 24.52
C SER A 284 -18.20 5.16 23.74
N LYS A 285 -18.12 3.83 23.85
CA LYS A 285 -17.16 2.94 23.17
C LYS A 285 -17.90 1.95 22.29
N VAL A 286 -17.17 1.36 21.35
CA VAL A 286 -17.71 0.36 20.44
C VAL A 286 -16.95 -0.96 20.52
N GLU A 287 -17.58 -2.05 20.14
CA GLU A 287 -16.99 -3.38 20.02
C GLU A 287 -16.13 -3.45 18.73
N ARG A 288 -14.97 -2.77 18.73
CA ARG A 288 -14.01 -2.66 17.64
C ARG A 288 -12.62 -3.00 18.12
N PHE A 289 -11.83 -3.60 17.27
CA PHE A 289 -10.39 -3.68 17.44
C PHE A 289 -9.64 -3.39 16.15
N GLU A 290 -8.41 -2.93 16.29
CA GLU A 290 -7.40 -2.90 15.27
C GLU A 290 -6.21 -3.74 15.71
N LEU A 291 -5.63 -4.53 14.80
CA LEU A 291 -4.42 -5.29 15.06
C LEU A 291 -3.21 -4.50 14.61
N TYR A 292 -2.31 -4.23 15.54
CA TYR A 292 -1.01 -3.62 15.26
C TYR A 292 0.12 -4.64 15.36
N ILE A 293 1.02 -4.61 14.38
CA ILE A 293 2.29 -5.34 14.37
C ILE A 293 3.36 -4.44 13.80
N TYR A 294 4.46 -4.25 14.53
CA TYR A 294 5.58 -3.39 14.14
C TYR A 294 5.15 -1.95 13.83
N GLY A 295 4.30 -1.39 14.69
CA GLY A 295 3.76 -0.03 14.55
C GLY A 295 2.92 0.17 13.28
N ARG A 296 2.23 -0.88 12.81
CA ARG A 296 1.38 -0.81 11.63
C ARG A 296 0.07 -1.53 11.86
N GLU A 297 -1.02 -0.89 11.54
CA GLU A 297 -2.33 -1.51 11.47
C GLU A 297 -2.34 -2.60 10.39
N MET A 298 -2.68 -3.83 10.77
CA MET A 298 -2.76 -5.00 9.90
C MET A 298 -4.19 -5.32 9.50
N CYS A 299 -5.14 -5.07 10.38
CA CYS A 299 -6.56 -5.26 10.14
C CYS A 299 -7.40 -4.42 11.12
N ASN A 300 -8.65 -4.17 10.71
CA ASN A 300 -9.67 -3.48 11.47
C ASN A 300 -10.94 -4.34 11.49
N ALA A 301 -11.53 -4.55 12.67
CA ALA A 301 -12.66 -5.44 12.85
C ALA A 301 -13.58 -4.98 13.95
N TYR A 302 -14.85 -5.38 13.84
CA TYR A 302 -15.85 -5.05 14.84
C TYR A 302 -17.06 -5.99 14.84
N SER A 303 -17.85 -5.91 15.92
CA SER A 303 -19.21 -6.36 15.88
C SER A 303 -20.03 -5.35 15.07
N GLU A 304 -20.68 -5.82 14.03
CA GLU A 304 -21.43 -4.97 13.10
C GLU A 304 -22.61 -4.29 13.78
N LEU A 305 -22.76 -2.99 13.50
CA LEU A 305 -24.01 -2.31 13.84
C LEU A 305 -25.14 -2.92 13.01
N ASN A 306 -26.12 -3.49 13.68
CA ASN A 306 -27.25 -4.16 13.07
C ASN A 306 -28.61 -3.57 13.47
N ASP A 307 -28.61 -2.37 14.09
CA ASP A 307 -29.80 -1.57 14.36
C ASP A 307 -29.95 -0.51 13.27
N PRO A 308 -30.95 -0.60 12.38
CA PRO A 308 -31.13 0.35 11.28
C PRO A 308 -31.47 1.77 11.77
N ILE A 309 -32.02 1.94 12.96
CA ILE A 309 -32.35 3.25 13.53
C ILE A 309 -31.04 3.94 13.97
N ASP A 310 -30.21 3.26 14.76
CA ASP A 310 -28.89 3.80 15.18
C ASP A 310 -27.99 4.05 13.94
N GLN A 311 -28.04 3.15 12.92
CA GLN A 311 -27.27 3.34 11.71
C GLN A 311 -27.70 4.59 10.92
N ARG A 312 -28.99 4.86 10.81
CA ARG A 312 -29.50 6.07 10.15
C ARG A 312 -29.09 7.33 10.88
N GLU A 313 -29.12 7.33 12.21
CA GLU A 313 -28.66 8.45 13.02
C GLU A 313 -27.17 8.73 12.79
N ARG A 314 -26.33 7.68 12.74
CA ARG A 314 -24.89 7.84 12.51
C ARG A 314 -24.56 8.28 11.09
N PHE A 315 -25.29 7.82 10.08
CA PHE A 315 -25.14 8.33 8.73
C PHE A 315 -25.51 9.82 8.62
N ALA A 316 -26.58 10.24 9.30
CA ALA A 316 -26.93 11.65 9.35
C ALA A 316 -25.83 12.53 10.02
N GLU A 317 -25.14 12.01 11.04
CA GLU A 317 -23.97 12.69 11.62
C GLU A 317 -22.80 12.76 10.63
N GLN A 318 -22.55 11.70 9.83
CA GLN A 318 -21.53 11.69 8.79
C GLN A 318 -21.85 12.68 7.66
N ASP A 319 -23.11 12.75 7.21
CA ASP A 319 -23.54 13.73 6.22
C ASP A 319 -23.35 15.18 6.74
N ALA A 320 -23.55 15.40 8.03
CA ALA A 320 -23.29 16.70 8.64
C ALA A 320 -21.79 17.05 8.68
N LEU A 321 -20.90 16.08 8.90
CA LEU A 321 -19.45 16.26 8.83
C LEU A 321 -19.03 16.56 7.36
N ALA A 322 -19.54 15.82 6.40
CA ALA A 322 -19.31 16.10 4.97
C ALA A 322 -19.74 17.52 4.58
N ALA A 323 -20.91 17.96 5.04
CA ALA A 323 -21.40 19.32 4.82
C ALA A 323 -20.53 20.40 5.53
N ALA A 324 -19.83 20.04 6.59
CA ALA A 324 -18.87 20.90 7.27
C ALA A 324 -17.47 20.91 6.62
N GLY A 325 -17.26 20.13 5.55
CA GLY A 325 -16.03 20.11 4.76
C GLY A 325 -15.12 18.91 4.99
N ASP A 326 -15.57 17.89 5.70
CA ASP A 326 -14.87 16.63 5.83
C ASP A 326 -15.06 15.79 4.55
N GLU A 327 -14.03 15.75 3.70
CA GLU A 327 -14.05 15.03 2.41
C GLU A 327 -13.97 13.50 2.57
N GLU A 328 -13.68 13.00 3.77
CA GLU A 328 -13.54 11.56 4.08
C GLU A 328 -14.79 10.99 4.78
N ALA A 329 -15.74 11.84 5.15
CA ALA A 329 -16.96 11.42 5.80
C ALA A 329 -17.82 10.51 4.89
N ASN A 330 -18.42 9.48 5.47
CA ASN A 330 -19.32 8.58 4.77
C ASN A 330 -20.64 9.28 4.44
N HIS A 331 -21.18 8.99 3.26
CA HIS A 331 -22.53 9.46 2.88
C HIS A 331 -23.59 8.42 3.19
N THR A 332 -24.80 8.86 3.49
CA THR A 332 -25.95 7.98 3.68
C THR A 332 -26.17 7.09 2.46
N ASP A 333 -26.21 5.76 2.70
CA ASP A 333 -26.57 4.74 1.72
C ASP A 333 -27.98 4.20 2.03
N GLU A 334 -28.99 4.74 1.36
CA GLU A 334 -30.39 4.35 1.58
C GLU A 334 -30.66 2.89 1.21
N ASP A 335 -29.97 2.35 0.20
CA ASP A 335 -30.13 0.95 -0.19
C ASP A 335 -29.54 0.00 0.86
N PHE A 336 -28.43 0.39 1.50
CA PHE A 336 -27.89 -0.35 2.63
C PHE A 336 -28.84 -0.28 3.86
N LEU A 337 -29.39 0.89 4.17
CA LEU A 337 -30.37 1.04 5.26
C LEU A 337 -31.63 0.22 4.99
N ASN A 338 -32.16 0.21 3.77
CA ASN A 338 -33.28 -0.65 3.39
C ASN A 338 -32.97 -2.14 3.58
N ALA A 339 -31.76 -2.57 3.25
CA ALA A 339 -31.33 -3.93 3.50
C ALA A 339 -31.29 -4.24 5.02
N MET A 340 -30.77 -3.34 5.84
CA MET A 340 -30.75 -3.50 7.30
C MET A 340 -32.16 -3.56 7.90
N GLU A 341 -33.12 -2.81 7.37
CA GLU A 341 -34.52 -2.81 7.81
C GLU A 341 -35.23 -4.16 7.53
N ILE A 342 -34.74 -4.96 6.57
CA ILE A 342 -35.20 -6.34 6.36
C ILE A 342 -34.75 -7.24 7.53
N GLY A 343 -33.60 -6.97 8.11
CA GLY A 343 -33.05 -7.64 9.27
C GLY A 343 -31.64 -8.18 9.04
N MET A 344 -30.67 -7.60 9.69
CA MET A 344 -29.30 -8.10 9.71
C MET A 344 -29.03 -8.88 11.00
N PRO A 345 -28.60 -10.16 10.93
CA PRO A 345 -28.25 -10.92 12.12
C PRO A 345 -27.03 -10.31 12.84
N PRO A 346 -26.81 -10.62 14.13
CA PRO A 346 -25.53 -10.31 14.77
C PRO A 346 -24.36 -10.82 13.93
N THR A 347 -23.43 -9.97 13.61
CA THR A 347 -22.35 -10.26 12.64
C THR A 347 -21.04 -9.70 13.14
N GLY A 348 -19.95 -10.44 12.98
CA GLY A 348 -18.60 -9.94 13.07
C GLY A 348 -18.02 -9.72 11.67
N GLY A 349 -17.39 -8.59 11.47
CA GLY A 349 -16.71 -8.24 10.23
C GLY A 349 -15.26 -7.81 10.45
N ILE A 350 -14.43 -7.98 9.42
CA ILE A 350 -13.01 -7.63 9.48
C ILE A 350 -12.46 -7.32 8.09
N GLY A 351 -11.63 -6.26 8.01
CA GLY A 351 -10.85 -5.91 6.84
C GLY A 351 -9.35 -6.09 7.08
N TYR A 352 -8.68 -6.80 6.17
CA TYR A 352 -7.23 -7.05 6.21
C TYR A 352 -6.51 -6.34 5.08
N GLY A 353 -5.49 -5.55 5.40
CA GLY A 353 -4.56 -5.02 4.42
C GLY A 353 -3.64 -6.12 3.87
N ILE A 354 -4.00 -6.74 2.74
CA ILE A 354 -3.22 -7.85 2.17
C ILE A 354 -1.80 -7.41 1.80
N ASP A 355 -1.62 -6.22 1.29
CA ASP A 355 -0.28 -5.72 0.96
C ASP A 355 0.59 -5.58 2.22
N ARG A 356 0.03 -5.08 3.34
CA ARG A 356 0.73 -5.00 4.63
C ARG A 356 1.08 -6.38 5.19
N LEU A 357 0.16 -7.35 5.08
CA LEU A 357 0.41 -8.73 5.48
C LEU A 357 1.54 -9.37 4.65
N VAL A 358 1.56 -9.12 3.34
CA VAL A 358 2.64 -9.58 2.46
C VAL A 358 3.96 -8.92 2.85
N MET A 359 3.98 -7.60 3.11
CA MET A 359 5.18 -6.91 3.58
C MET A 359 5.76 -7.58 4.84
N LEU A 360 4.91 -7.87 5.82
CA LEU A 360 5.31 -8.54 7.06
C LEU A 360 5.92 -9.92 6.82
N LEU A 361 5.26 -10.78 6.04
CA LEU A 361 5.68 -12.17 5.81
C LEU A 361 6.81 -12.32 4.80
N THR A 362 7.18 -11.26 4.06
CA THR A 362 8.28 -11.25 3.10
C THR A 362 9.46 -10.35 3.50
N ASP A 363 9.41 -9.77 4.71
CA ASP A 363 10.40 -8.80 5.20
C ASP A 363 10.60 -7.61 4.25
N SER A 364 9.51 -7.10 3.69
CA SER A 364 9.54 -5.99 2.73
C SER A 364 9.21 -4.67 3.43
N PRO A 365 10.11 -3.66 3.43
CA PRO A 365 9.91 -2.42 4.19
C PRO A 365 8.85 -1.48 3.61
N ALA A 366 8.62 -1.51 2.29
CA ALA A 366 7.71 -0.60 1.60
C ALA A 366 6.64 -1.34 0.79
N ILE A 367 5.45 -0.74 0.68
CA ILE A 367 4.35 -1.30 -0.11
C ILE A 367 4.72 -1.50 -1.59
N ARG A 368 5.60 -0.65 -2.13
CA ARG A 368 6.09 -0.75 -3.51
C ARG A 368 6.93 -2.01 -3.75
N ASP A 369 7.53 -2.59 -2.72
CA ASP A 369 8.31 -3.83 -2.83
C ASP A 369 7.40 -5.02 -3.13
N VAL A 370 6.16 -4.99 -2.64
CA VAL A 370 5.19 -6.07 -2.79
C VAL A 370 4.14 -5.84 -3.87
N LEU A 371 4.22 -4.72 -4.60
CA LEU A 371 3.42 -4.42 -5.78
C LEU A 371 4.26 -4.58 -7.04
N LEU A 372 3.75 -5.33 -8.04
CA LEU A 372 4.45 -5.50 -9.31
C LEU A 372 4.66 -4.16 -10.04
N PHE A 373 3.61 -3.37 -10.13
CA PHE A 373 3.62 -2.05 -10.77
C PHE A 373 2.98 -1.02 -9.84
N PRO A 374 3.75 -0.48 -8.87
CA PRO A 374 3.25 0.54 -7.96
C PRO A 374 3.00 1.86 -8.70
N THR A 375 2.09 2.66 -8.16
CA THR A 375 1.88 4.03 -8.65
C THR A 375 3.10 4.89 -8.34
N MET A 376 3.66 5.52 -9.38
CA MET A 376 4.84 6.36 -9.27
C MET A 376 4.55 7.77 -9.78
N LYS A 377 5.15 8.78 -9.13
CA LYS A 377 5.07 10.16 -9.63
C LYS A 377 5.65 10.25 -11.04
N SER A 378 5.07 11.09 -11.90
CA SER A 378 5.58 11.33 -13.25
C SER A 378 7.03 11.84 -13.19
N LEU A 379 7.89 11.36 -14.08
CA LEU A 379 9.28 11.86 -14.20
C LEU A 379 9.33 13.35 -14.54
N ASN A 380 8.34 13.84 -15.27
CA ASN A 380 8.22 15.27 -15.59
C ASN A 380 7.96 16.13 -14.35
N ASP A 381 7.29 15.60 -13.32
CA ASP A 381 7.03 16.30 -12.05
C ASP A 381 8.24 16.25 -11.10
N VAL A 382 9.03 15.19 -11.16
CA VAL A 382 10.29 15.08 -10.39
C VAL A 382 11.30 16.10 -10.91
N ASN A 383 11.38 16.27 -12.23
CA ASN A 383 12.27 17.25 -12.84
C ASN A 383 11.83 18.70 -12.60
N LYS A 384 10.52 19.00 -12.53
CA LYS A 384 10.01 20.35 -12.22
C LYS A 384 10.39 20.87 -10.83
N LYS A 385 10.63 20.02 -9.84
CA LYS A 385 11.11 20.45 -8.52
C LYS A 385 12.62 20.71 -8.45
N ASN A 386 13.38 20.16 -9.40
CA ASN A 386 14.83 20.37 -9.50
C ASN A 386 15.19 21.54 -10.44
N ASP A 387 14.23 21.98 -11.28
CA ASP A 387 14.44 23.01 -12.31
C ASP A 387 13.93 24.39 -11.86
N VAL A 388 14.37 24.91 -10.73
CA VAL A 388 14.11 26.31 -10.40
C VAL A 388 14.99 27.27 -11.25
N ASN A 389 15.94 26.77 -12.08
CA ASN A 389 16.81 27.58 -12.94
C ASN A 389 17.35 26.87 -14.20
N ALA A 390 16.63 25.92 -14.80
CA ALA A 390 17.06 25.40 -16.11
C ALA A 390 16.36 26.17 -17.24
N GLU A 391 17.12 26.88 -18.06
CA GLU A 391 16.63 27.40 -19.34
C GLU A 391 16.15 26.22 -20.19
N VAL A 392 14.90 26.26 -20.63
CA VAL A 392 14.31 25.25 -21.52
C VAL A 392 15.03 25.34 -22.88
N ILE A 393 15.89 24.37 -23.17
CA ILE A 393 16.53 24.28 -24.50
C ILE A 393 15.46 23.78 -25.49
N ASP A 394 15.10 24.63 -26.42
CA ASP A 394 14.16 24.30 -27.52
C ASP A 394 14.88 23.48 -28.59
N PHE A 395 14.77 22.15 -28.46
CA PHE A 395 15.37 21.21 -29.41
C PHE A 395 14.73 21.24 -30.81
N SER A 396 13.58 21.88 -31.01
CA SER A 396 12.94 22.00 -32.33
C SER A 396 13.72 22.88 -33.30
N LYS A 397 14.63 23.69 -32.77
CA LYS A 397 15.52 24.58 -33.53
C LYS A 397 16.91 24.00 -33.78
N VAL A 398 17.19 22.82 -33.24
CA VAL A 398 18.50 22.17 -33.43
C VAL A 398 18.49 21.43 -34.77
N LYS A 399 19.32 21.89 -35.69
CA LYS A 399 19.54 21.19 -36.94
C LYS A 399 20.60 20.11 -36.71
N VAL A 400 20.16 18.84 -36.68
CA VAL A 400 21.07 17.71 -36.55
C VAL A 400 21.70 17.47 -37.92
N GLU A 401 23.01 17.67 -38.01
CA GLU A 401 23.77 17.27 -39.17
C GLU A 401 24.09 15.77 -39.07
N PRO A 402 24.04 15.01 -40.18
CA PRO A 402 24.41 13.61 -40.14
C PRO A 402 25.88 13.45 -39.72
N LEU A 403 26.10 12.54 -38.76
CA LEU A 403 27.43 12.31 -38.15
C LEU A 403 28.44 11.70 -39.11
N PHE A 404 27.98 11.06 -40.22
CA PHE A 404 28.84 10.41 -41.21
C PHE A 404 28.28 10.60 -42.62
N GLU A 405 29.13 11.02 -43.56
CA GLU A 405 28.80 11.12 -44.96
C GLU A 405 29.22 9.85 -45.75
N GLU A 406 30.17 9.06 -45.24
CA GLU A 406 30.65 7.83 -45.86
C GLU A 406 30.75 6.67 -44.88
N MET A 407 30.52 5.44 -45.35
CA MET A 407 30.71 4.22 -44.57
C MET A 407 32.21 3.93 -44.41
N VAL A 408 32.64 3.69 -43.16
CA VAL A 408 34.01 3.25 -42.84
C VAL A 408 34.07 1.71 -42.89
N ASP A 409 35.19 1.15 -43.39
CA ASP A 409 35.41 -0.28 -43.35
C ASP A 409 35.71 -0.78 -41.92
N PHE A 410 35.59 -2.10 -41.72
CA PHE A 410 35.79 -2.75 -40.45
C PHE A 410 37.20 -2.53 -39.87
N ASP A 411 38.23 -2.52 -40.71
CA ASP A 411 39.61 -2.33 -40.23
C ASP A 411 39.86 -0.92 -39.72
N THR A 412 39.22 0.07 -40.30
CA THR A 412 39.23 1.46 -39.81
C THR A 412 38.43 1.61 -38.54
N PHE A 413 37.23 1.01 -38.48
CA PHE A 413 36.39 1.01 -37.30
C PHE A 413 37.05 0.30 -36.09
N SER A 414 37.71 -0.85 -36.33
CA SER A 414 38.37 -1.63 -35.26
C SER A 414 39.56 -0.93 -34.61
N LYS A 415 40.11 0.12 -35.22
CA LYS A 415 41.17 0.97 -34.64
C LYS A 415 40.64 2.13 -33.85
N SER A 416 39.31 2.31 -33.81
CA SER A 416 38.68 3.39 -33.06
C SER A 416 38.50 2.99 -31.58
N ASP A 417 38.83 3.90 -30.68
CA ASP A 417 38.64 3.70 -29.23
C ASP A 417 37.40 4.50 -28.76
N PHE A 418 36.33 3.76 -28.41
CA PHE A 418 35.09 4.33 -27.92
C PHE A 418 35.01 4.22 -26.40
N ARG A 419 34.93 5.36 -25.73
CA ARG A 419 34.83 5.41 -24.28
C ARG A 419 33.63 6.21 -23.84
N ALA A 420 32.91 5.71 -22.82
CA ALA A 420 31.98 6.51 -22.08
C ALA A 420 32.76 7.48 -21.18
N VAL A 421 32.41 8.76 -21.23
CA VAL A 421 33.08 9.79 -20.45
C VAL A 421 32.09 10.56 -19.58
N LYS A 422 32.50 10.96 -18.40
CA LYS A 422 31.72 11.85 -17.53
C LYS A 422 32.11 13.30 -17.83
N ILE A 423 31.14 14.14 -18.16
CA ILE A 423 31.34 15.58 -18.30
C ILE A 423 31.48 16.16 -16.89
N LYS A 424 32.67 16.67 -16.59
CA LYS A 424 32.98 17.40 -15.33
C LYS A 424 32.65 18.87 -15.41
N ASN A 425 32.90 19.48 -16.58
CA ASN A 425 32.65 20.89 -16.81
C ASN A 425 32.38 21.17 -18.27
N CYS A 426 31.60 22.21 -18.57
CA CYS A 426 31.36 22.74 -19.90
C CYS A 426 31.30 24.26 -19.84
N VAL A 427 32.17 24.92 -20.59
CA VAL A 427 32.24 26.38 -20.63
C VAL A 427 32.30 26.89 -22.07
N ALA A 428 31.76 28.07 -22.30
CA ALA A 428 31.88 28.70 -23.61
C ALA A 428 33.32 29.12 -23.89
N VAL A 429 33.83 28.86 -25.11
CA VAL A 429 35.17 29.32 -25.50
C VAL A 429 35.13 30.83 -25.70
N PRO A 430 36.03 31.61 -25.02
CA PRO A 430 36.10 33.04 -25.18
C PRO A 430 36.27 33.46 -26.66
N LYS A 431 35.45 34.41 -27.13
CA LYS A 431 35.44 34.91 -28.50
C LYS A 431 34.91 33.95 -29.57
N SER A 432 34.36 32.75 -29.20
CA SER A 432 33.68 31.85 -30.13
C SER A 432 32.16 31.89 -29.89
N LYS A 433 31.37 31.92 -30.95
CA LYS A 433 29.90 31.80 -30.88
C LYS A 433 29.43 30.36 -31.11
N LYS A 434 30.36 29.42 -31.37
CA LYS A 434 30.01 28.04 -31.81
C LYS A 434 30.72 26.96 -30.99
N LEU A 435 31.77 27.26 -30.24
CA LEU A 435 32.59 26.25 -29.56
C LEU A 435 32.31 26.24 -28.05
N LEU A 436 32.20 25.06 -27.52
CA LEU A 436 32.15 24.78 -26.08
C LEU A 436 33.37 23.94 -25.72
N GLN A 437 33.98 24.26 -24.58
CA GLN A 437 35.08 23.47 -24.02
C GLN A 437 34.52 22.54 -22.94
N PHE A 438 34.73 21.25 -23.14
CA PHE A 438 34.35 20.20 -22.21
C PHE A 438 35.58 19.69 -21.45
N THR A 439 35.45 19.52 -20.16
CA THR A 439 36.39 18.76 -19.33
C THR A 439 35.73 17.40 -19.04
N LEU A 440 36.38 16.33 -19.50
CA LEU A 440 35.83 14.96 -19.49
C LEU A 440 36.71 14.07 -18.62
N ASP A 441 36.05 13.20 -17.85
CA ASP A 441 36.67 12.09 -17.14
C ASP A 441 36.39 10.79 -17.89
N ASP A 442 37.44 10.17 -18.41
CA ASP A 442 37.37 8.90 -19.16
C ASP A 442 37.82 7.69 -18.31
N GLY A 443 37.94 7.87 -16.99
CA GLY A 443 38.39 6.84 -16.05
C GLY A 443 39.90 6.56 -16.07
N SER A 444 40.69 7.28 -16.88
CA SER A 444 42.16 7.11 -16.96
C SER A 444 42.95 7.81 -15.83
N GLY A 445 42.24 8.53 -14.93
CA GLY A 445 42.84 9.31 -13.84
C GLY A 445 43.35 10.70 -14.28
N THR A 446 43.23 11.07 -15.57
CA THR A 446 43.57 12.37 -16.08
C THR A 446 42.43 12.95 -16.89
N ASP A 447 41.97 14.15 -16.54
CA ASP A 447 40.87 14.80 -17.24
C ASP A 447 41.29 15.22 -18.66
N ARG A 448 40.43 14.96 -19.63
CA ARG A 448 40.61 15.37 -21.02
C ARG A 448 39.84 16.64 -21.31
N THR A 449 40.45 17.53 -22.07
CA THR A 449 39.78 18.74 -22.56
C THR A 449 39.52 18.60 -24.05
N ILE A 450 38.23 18.83 -24.44
CA ILE A 450 37.77 18.79 -25.84
C ILE A 450 37.09 20.15 -26.16
N LEU A 451 37.28 20.64 -27.38
CA LEU A 451 36.67 21.88 -27.89
C LEU A 451 35.60 21.53 -28.93
#